data_fb74fe173b5f2720b8188f8f39c38750
#
_entry.id   fb74fe173b5f2720b8188f8f39c38750
#
_cell.length_a   1.000
_cell.length_b   1.000
_cell.length_c   1.000
_cell.angle_alpha   90.00
_cell.angle_beta   90.00
_cell.angle_gamma   90.00
#
_symmetry.space_group_name_H-M   'P 1'
#
loop_
_entity.id
_entity.type
_entity.pdbx_description
1 polymer ?
#
loop_
_entity_poly.entity_id
_entity_poly.type
_entity_poly.pdbx_seq_one_letter_code
_entity_poly.pdbx_strand_id
1 'polypeptide(L)'
;TMREIRISLLEADVNYKIVKEFINEVKTLALGEKVMKSLTPGDQVVKIVYEELVKLMGEEAVPINLKKSGMSIVLVVGLQGSGKTTHVGKLANYLRKNNKLKPLMIAADVYRPAAINQLVTIGKQLDIEVFQMGILTKPQVIVKKGLEYAKEKGLNLVLIDTAGRLAIDEPLMQELVEIKGITNPDEILLTVDAMTGQDAVNVAQTFHQKLDITGCLLTKLDSDTRGGAALSIRY
;
A
#
# COMPACT_ATOMS: atom_id res chain seq x y z
N THR A 1 20.93 23.66 7.73
CA THR A 1 20.70 24.60 6.61
C THR A 1 19.79 23.99 5.57
N MET A 2 19.16 24.76 4.68
CA MET A 2 18.32 24.26 3.57
C MET A 2 19.07 23.26 2.70
N ARG A 3 20.37 23.42 2.54
CA ARG A 3 21.20 22.46 1.79
C ARG A 3 21.27 21.10 2.49
N GLU A 4 21.43 21.06 3.79
CA GLU A 4 21.50 19.82 4.58
C GLU A 4 20.17 19.10 4.56
N ILE A 5 19.04 19.80 4.76
CA ILE A 5 17.69 19.24 4.66
C ILE A 5 17.49 18.59 3.28
N ARG A 6 17.86 19.28 2.21
CA ARG A 6 17.78 18.77 0.85
C ARG A 6 18.62 17.49 0.68
N ILE A 7 19.85 17.49 1.16
CA ILE A 7 20.75 16.33 1.06
C ILE A 7 20.16 15.15 1.84
N SER A 8 19.69 15.36 3.07
CA SER A 8 19.10 14.31 3.90
C SER A 8 17.87 13.67 3.24
N LEU A 9 17.01 14.46 2.59
CA LEU A 9 15.84 13.94 1.87
C LEU A 9 16.24 13.12 0.63
N LEU A 10 17.24 13.58 -0.12
CA LEU A 10 17.77 12.86 -1.28
C LEU A 10 18.48 11.55 -0.87
N GLU A 11 19.25 11.58 0.20
CA GLU A 11 19.89 10.39 0.79
C GLU A 11 18.87 9.38 1.35
N ALA A 12 17.66 9.85 1.68
CA ALA A 12 16.55 9.01 2.08
C ALA A 12 15.73 8.47 0.90
N ASP A 13 16.21 8.65 -0.34
CA ASP A 13 15.53 8.23 -1.59
C ASP A 13 14.17 8.92 -1.86
N VAL A 14 13.97 10.13 -1.34
CA VAL A 14 12.82 10.94 -1.71
C VAL A 14 12.98 11.45 -3.15
N ASN A 15 11.91 11.41 -3.93
CA ASN A 15 11.92 11.86 -5.32
C ASN A 15 12.42 13.31 -5.45
N TYR A 16 13.34 13.55 -6.39
CA TYR A 16 13.98 14.86 -6.58
C TYR A 16 13.00 16.02 -6.78
N LYS A 17 11.92 15.79 -7.54
CA LYS A 17 10.90 16.82 -7.79
C LYS A 17 10.23 17.24 -6.48
N ILE A 18 9.85 16.26 -5.68
CA ILE A 18 9.22 16.47 -4.37
C ILE A 18 10.17 17.21 -3.42
N VAL A 19 11.43 16.78 -3.37
CA VAL A 19 12.46 17.47 -2.56
C VAL A 19 12.62 18.94 -2.98
N LYS A 20 12.61 19.21 -4.29
CA LYS A 20 12.73 20.58 -4.81
C LYS A 20 11.54 21.45 -4.39
N GLU A 21 10.32 20.95 -4.53
CA GLU A 21 9.10 21.66 -4.16
C GLU A 21 9.05 21.89 -2.65
N PHE A 22 9.27 20.86 -1.85
CA PHE A 22 9.35 20.93 -0.40
C PHE A 22 10.37 21.99 0.09
N ILE A 23 11.60 21.99 -0.42
CA ILE A 23 12.63 22.96 -0.04
C ILE A 23 12.22 24.38 -0.42
N ASN A 24 11.54 24.59 -1.54
CA ASN A 24 11.04 25.91 -1.93
C ASN A 24 9.94 26.40 -0.98
N GLU A 25 9.03 25.56 -0.56
CA GLU A 25 7.98 25.89 0.42
C GLU A 25 8.59 26.25 1.77
N VAL A 26 9.45 25.38 2.32
CA VAL A 26 10.16 25.64 3.58
C VAL A 26 10.94 26.93 3.51
N LYS A 27 11.65 27.20 2.40
CA LYS A 27 12.41 28.45 2.21
C LYS A 27 11.50 29.70 2.24
N THR A 28 10.36 29.63 1.55
CA THR A 28 9.40 30.73 1.51
C THR A 28 8.85 31.02 2.90
N LEU A 29 8.48 30.01 3.67
CA LEU A 29 8.00 30.16 5.04
C LEU A 29 9.08 30.64 5.99
N ALA A 30 10.33 30.15 5.84
CA ALA A 30 11.46 30.55 6.67
C ALA A 30 11.89 32.02 6.46
N LEU A 31 11.63 32.60 5.29
CA LEU A 31 11.87 34.01 5.01
C LEU A 31 10.72 34.92 5.47
N GLY A 32 9.64 34.33 6.01
CA GLY A 32 8.50 35.10 6.52
C GLY A 32 8.87 36.00 7.72
N GLU A 33 8.12 37.10 7.87
CA GLU A 33 8.38 38.14 8.87
C GLU A 33 8.40 37.62 10.32
N LYS A 34 7.58 36.62 10.62
CA LYS A 34 7.51 35.96 11.93
C LYS A 34 8.82 35.25 12.31
N VAL A 35 9.47 34.59 11.35
CA VAL A 35 10.76 33.91 11.57
C VAL A 35 11.88 34.87 11.69
N MET A 36 11.94 35.90 10.82
CA MET A 36 12.98 36.92 10.82
C MET A 36 12.99 37.79 12.07
N LYS A 37 11.83 37.96 12.71
CA LYS A 37 11.68 38.73 13.98
C LYS A 37 11.75 37.84 15.25
N SER A 38 11.95 36.51 15.09
CA SER A 38 12.02 35.57 16.22
C SER A 38 13.37 35.70 16.95
N LEU A 39 13.33 35.49 18.28
CA LEU A 39 14.54 35.37 19.10
C LEU A 39 15.27 34.03 18.85
N THR A 40 14.56 33.00 18.31
CA THR A 40 15.10 31.68 17.98
C THR A 40 14.76 31.28 16.54
N PRO A 41 15.36 31.93 15.52
CA PRO A 41 15.05 31.66 14.11
C PRO A 41 15.32 30.21 13.71
N GLY A 42 16.34 29.56 14.28
CA GLY A 42 16.68 28.15 14.03
C GLY A 42 15.57 27.20 14.44
N ASP A 43 15.02 27.37 15.64
CA ASP A 43 13.90 26.53 16.14
C ASP A 43 12.63 26.72 15.31
N GLN A 44 12.39 27.95 14.84
CA GLN A 44 11.26 28.22 13.95
C GLN A 44 11.41 27.49 12.60
N VAL A 45 12.61 27.43 12.04
CA VAL A 45 12.87 26.67 10.81
C VAL A 45 12.65 25.18 11.03
N VAL A 46 13.09 24.61 12.16
CA VAL A 46 12.85 23.19 12.51
C VAL A 46 11.35 22.92 12.60
N LYS A 47 10.59 23.81 13.24
CA LYS A 47 9.14 23.71 13.34
C LYS A 47 8.48 23.73 11.96
N ILE A 48 8.86 24.65 11.09
CA ILE A 48 8.34 24.73 9.71
C ILE A 48 8.62 23.43 8.94
N VAL A 49 9.84 22.92 9.02
CA VAL A 49 10.20 21.63 8.37
C VAL A 49 9.31 20.51 8.86
N TYR A 50 9.08 20.43 10.17
CA TYR A 50 8.19 19.42 10.76
C TYR A 50 6.75 19.56 10.25
N GLU A 51 6.19 20.78 10.29
CA GLU A 51 4.83 21.05 9.84
C GLU A 51 4.63 20.74 8.35
N GLU A 52 5.60 21.09 7.50
CA GLU A 52 5.55 20.79 6.07
C GLU A 52 5.72 19.27 5.79
N LEU A 53 6.50 18.53 6.60
CA LEU A 53 6.55 17.07 6.50
C LEU A 53 5.22 16.42 6.90
N VAL A 54 4.59 16.91 7.97
CA VAL A 54 3.25 16.43 8.40
C VAL A 54 2.23 16.68 7.30
N LYS A 55 2.23 17.86 6.71
CA LYS A 55 1.36 18.24 5.59
C LYS A 55 1.60 17.35 4.36
N LEU A 56 2.86 17.10 4.01
CA LEU A 56 3.23 16.18 2.93
C LEU A 56 2.72 14.77 3.16
N MET A 57 2.72 14.30 4.42
CA MET A 57 2.19 13.00 4.80
C MET A 57 0.65 12.95 4.90
N GLY A 58 -0.04 14.10 4.81
CA GLY A 58 -1.49 14.19 4.73
C GLY A 58 -2.20 14.55 6.05
N GLU A 59 -1.50 15.10 7.03
CA GLU A 59 -2.01 15.68 8.29
C GLU A 59 -2.80 14.72 9.19
N GLU A 60 -3.80 14.03 8.64
CA GLU A 60 -4.70 13.14 9.38
C GLU A 60 -4.57 11.68 8.93
N ALA A 61 -4.79 10.76 9.87
CA ALA A 61 -4.84 9.33 9.58
C ALA A 61 -6.17 8.97 8.89
N VAL A 62 -6.09 8.44 7.69
CA VAL A 62 -7.25 7.94 6.94
C VAL A 62 -7.39 6.44 7.19
N PRO A 63 -8.48 5.97 7.78
CA PRO A 63 -8.69 4.54 8.00
C PRO A 63 -8.97 3.82 6.68
N ILE A 64 -8.76 2.50 6.69
CA ILE A 64 -9.17 1.63 5.60
C ILE A 64 -10.70 1.70 5.45
N ASN A 65 -11.16 1.88 4.22
CA ASN A 65 -12.58 2.01 3.91
C ASN A 65 -13.28 0.65 3.99
N LEU A 66 -13.89 0.36 5.12
CA LEU A 66 -14.65 -0.87 5.36
C LEU A 66 -16.14 -0.55 5.41
N LYS A 67 -16.94 -1.44 4.83
CA LYS A 67 -18.40 -1.33 4.91
C LYS A 67 -18.89 -1.46 6.36
N LYS A 68 -19.82 -0.61 6.75
CA LYS A 68 -20.49 -0.71 8.07
C LYS A 68 -21.39 -1.93 8.17
N SER A 69 -21.90 -2.41 7.04
CA SER A 69 -22.74 -3.61 6.92
C SER A 69 -22.46 -4.32 5.60
N GLY A 70 -22.56 -5.66 5.61
CA GLY A 70 -22.26 -6.48 4.45
C GLY A 70 -20.79 -6.90 4.40
N MET A 71 -20.33 -7.31 3.24
CA MET A 71 -18.98 -7.84 3.01
C MET A 71 -18.08 -6.76 2.43
N SER A 72 -16.98 -6.49 3.12
CA SER A 72 -15.88 -5.65 2.61
C SER A 72 -14.91 -6.47 1.80
N ILE A 73 -14.43 -5.93 0.69
CA ILE A 73 -13.51 -6.60 -0.23
C ILE A 73 -12.26 -5.74 -0.40
N VAL A 74 -11.11 -6.33 -0.11
CA VAL A 74 -9.80 -5.70 -0.26
C VAL A 74 -9.00 -6.47 -1.31
N LEU A 75 -8.65 -5.80 -2.39
CA LEU A 75 -7.80 -6.34 -3.43
C LEU A 75 -6.35 -5.91 -3.18
N VAL A 76 -5.45 -6.88 -3.03
CA VAL A 76 -4.02 -6.59 -2.80
C VAL A 76 -3.24 -6.86 -4.07
N VAL A 77 -2.61 -5.82 -4.60
CA VAL A 77 -1.87 -5.83 -5.88
C VAL A 77 -0.42 -5.43 -5.69
N GLY A 78 0.42 -5.63 -6.69
CA GLY A 78 1.84 -5.23 -6.66
C GLY A 78 2.77 -6.18 -7.40
N LEU A 79 4.02 -5.80 -7.51
CA LEU A 79 5.05 -6.59 -8.19
C LEU A 79 5.41 -7.87 -7.43
N GLN A 80 6.09 -8.78 -8.11
CA GLN A 80 6.64 -9.99 -7.49
C GLN A 80 7.65 -9.61 -6.41
N GLY A 81 7.60 -10.29 -5.26
CA GLY A 81 8.51 -10.02 -4.14
C GLY A 81 8.18 -8.79 -3.30
N SER A 82 7.15 -8.01 -3.65
CA SER A 82 6.72 -6.84 -2.86
C SER A 82 6.03 -7.18 -1.53
N GLY A 83 5.79 -8.46 -1.24
CA GLY A 83 5.23 -8.91 0.05
C GLY A 83 3.72 -9.03 0.10
N LYS A 84 3.00 -9.10 -1.03
CA LYS A 84 1.52 -9.25 -1.09
C LYS A 84 0.99 -10.33 -0.16
N THR A 85 1.37 -11.58 -0.40
CA THR A 85 0.89 -12.75 0.35
C THR A 85 1.05 -12.60 1.86
N THR A 86 2.21 -12.12 2.30
CA THR A 86 2.49 -11.88 3.72
C THR A 86 1.59 -10.78 4.29
N HIS A 87 1.38 -9.70 3.55
CA HIS A 87 0.59 -8.57 4.01
C HIS A 87 -0.92 -8.82 3.93
N VAL A 88 -1.38 -9.68 3.02
CA VAL A 88 -2.77 -10.20 3.05
C VAL A 88 -3.04 -10.86 4.41
N GLY A 89 -2.16 -11.74 4.88
CA GLY A 89 -2.30 -12.37 6.20
C GLY A 89 -2.21 -11.38 7.37
N LYS A 90 -1.21 -10.49 7.35
CA LYS A 90 -1.04 -9.46 8.40
C LYS A 90 -2.27 -8.55 8.48
N LEU A 91 -2.76 -8.07 7.34
CA LEU A 91 -3.91 -7.18 7.26
C LEU A 91 -5.20 -7.88 7.68
N ALA A 92 -5.42 -9.13 7.25
CA ALA A 92 -6.57 -9.93 7.66
C ALA A 92 -6.63 -10.09 9.19
N ASN A 93 -5.50 -10.42 9.81
CA ASN A 93 -5.40 -10.55 11.26
C ASN A 93 -5.59 -9.21 11.99
N TYR A 94 -5.02 -8.13 11.46
CA TYR A 94 -5.18 -6.79 12.01
C TYR A 94 -6.65 -6.35 12.02
N LEU A 95 -7.34 -6.48 10.88
CA LEU A 95 -8.74 -6.09 10.73
C LEU A 95 -9.67 -6.99 11.55
N ARG A 96 -9.38 -8.29 11.65
CA ARG A 96 -10.11 -9.20 12.54
C ARG A 96 -10.05 -8.74 13.99
N LYS A 97 -8.86 -8.40 14.47
CA LYS A 97 -8.66 -8.01 15.88
C LYS A 97 -9.25 -6.64 16.23
N ASN A 98 -9.06 -5.67 15.36
CA ASN A 98 -9.44 -4.28 15.62
C ASN A 98 -10.90 -3.97 15.25
N ASN A 99 -11.43 -4.60 14.23
CA ASN A 99 -12.76 -4.31 13.69
C ASN A 99 -13.76 -5.46 13.94
N LYS A 100 -13.36 -6.54 14.60
CA LYS A 100 -14.18 -7.73 14.89
C LYS A 100 -14.77 -8.37 13.62
N LEU A 101 -14.05 -8.30 12.50
CA LEU A 101 -14.47 -8.86 11.22
C LEU A 101 -14.13 -10.34 11.13
N LYS A 102 -14.84 -11.06 10.24
CA LYS A 102 -14.62 -12.47 9.93
C LYS A 102 -13.96 -12.57 8.55
N PRO A 103 -12.63 -12.64 8.48
CA PRO A 103 -11.90 -12.61 7.20
C PRO A 103 -11.89 -13.96 6.50
N LEU A 104 -11.93 -13.90 5.16
CA LEU A 104 -11.51 -14.94 4.23
C LEU A 104 -10.35 -14.40 3.40
N MET A 105 -9.32 -15.20 3.21
CA MET A 105 -8.26 -14.90 2.26
C MET A 105 -8.46 -15.73 0.99
N ILE A 106 -8.34 -15.13 -0.19
CA ILE A 106 -8.47 -15.81 -1.48
C ILE A 106 -7.11 -15.87 -2.16
N ALA A 107 -6.63 -17.08 -2.48
CA ALA A 107 -5.38 -17.31 -3.19
C ALA A 107 -5.61 -17.25 -4.70
N ALA A 108 -5.42 -16.08 -5.31
CA ALA A 108 -5.58 -15.88 -6.75
C ALA A 108 -4.23 -15.81 -7.52
N ASP A 109 -3.07 -15.96 -6.87
CA ASP A 109 -1.77 -16.13 -7.55
C ASP A 109 -1.58 -17.59 -7.98
N VAL A 110 -2.18 -17.94 -9.11
CA VAL A 110 -2.13 -19.31 -9.65
C VAL A 110 -0.84 -19.60 -10.43
N TYR A 111 -0.07 -18.59 -10.77
CA TYR A 111 1.17 -18.75 -11.54
C TYR A 111 2.34 -19.27 -10.72
N ARG A 112 2.21 -19.18 -9.39
CA ARG A 112 3.23 -19.63 -8.44
C ARG A 112 2.61 -20.58 -7.40
N PRO A 113 2.76 -21.90 -7.57
CA PRO A 113 2.25 -22.88 -6.60
C PRO A 113 2.70 -22.61 -5.16
N ALA A 114 3.92 -22.11 -5.00
CA ALA A 114 4.46 -21.74 -3.70
C ALA A 114 3.69 -20.60 -3.02
N ALA A 115 3.10 -19.65 -3.78
CA ALA A 115 2.33 -18.54 -3.23
C ALA A 115 1.01 -19.04 -2.59
N ILE A 116 0.31 -19.97 -3.26
CA ILE A 116 -0.89 -20.61 -2.72
C ILE A 116 -0.56 -21.32 -1.40
N ASN A 117 0.49 -22.15 -1.40
CA ASN A 117 0.92 -22.88 -0.20
C ASN A 117 1.35 -21.92 0.93
N GLN A 118 2.01 -20.82 0.59
CA GLN A 118 2.39 -19.79 1.55
C GLN A 118 1.15 -19.17 2.20
N LEU A 119 0.15 -18.77 1.41
CA LEU A 119 -1.08 -18.18 1.96
C LEU A 119 -1.85 -19.17 2.84
N VAL A 120 -1.94 -20.44 2.42
CA VAL A 120 -2.53 -21.52 3.22
C VAL A 120 -1.80 -21.71 4.55
N THR A 121 -0.47 -21.68 4.54
CA THR A 121 0.34 -21.77 5.76
C THR A 121 0.09 -20.60 6.69
N ILE A 122 0.06 -19.38 6.15
CA ILE A 122 -0.27 -18.16 6.91
C ILE A 122 -1.68 -18.27 7.51
N GLY A 123 -2.65 -18.73 6.72
CA GLY A 123 -4.01 -18.93 7.18
C GLY A 123 -4.10 -19.90 8.37
N LYS A 124 -3.40 -21.03 8.30
CA LYS A 124 -3.31 -21.99 9.41
C LYS A 124 -2.68 -21.39 10.67
N GLN A 125 -1.59 -20.63 10.51
CA GLN A 125 -0.91 -19.98 11.65
C GLN A 125 -1.78 -18.92 12.33
N LEU A 126 -2.61 -18.23 11.54
CA LEU A 126 -3.48 -17.16 12.04
C LEU A 126 -4.88 -17.65 12.41
N ASP A 127 -5.22 -18.90 12.14
CA ASP A 127 -6.59 -19.41 12.24
C ASP A 127 -7.57 -18.55 11.43
N ILE A 128 -7.21 -18.31 10.16
CA ILE A 128 -8.00 -17.59 9.15
C ILE A 128 -8.18 -18.50 7.94
N GLU A 129 -9.41 -18.62 7.48
CA GLU A 129 -9.75 -19.48 6.36
C GLU A 129 -9.16 -18.96 5.04
N VAL A 130 -8.67 -19.89 4.20
CA VAL A 130 -8.12 -19.60 2.88
C VAL A 130 -8.90 -20.36 1.82
N PHE A 131 -9.45 -19.63 0.86
CA PHE A 131 -10.09 -20.19 -0.31
C PHE A 131 -9.09 -20.30 -1.46
N GLN A 132 -9.02 -21.48 -2.08
CA GLN A 132 -8.16 -21.74 -3.23
C GLN A 132 -8.77 -22.84 -4.12
N MET A 133 -8.39 -22.86 -5.39
CA MET A 133 -8.84 -23.87 -6.38
C MET A 133 -7.67 -24.45 -7.19
N GLY A 134 -6.46 -24.43 -6.63
CA GLY A 134 -5.25 -24.88 -7.30
C GLY A 134 -4.83 -23.98 -8.45
N ILE A 135 -3.84 -24.45 -9.22
CA ILE A 135 -3.16 -23.67 -10.26
C ILE A 135 -3.79 -23.78 -11.66
N LEU A 136 -4.74 -24.69 -11.84
CA LEU A 136 -5.37 -24.94 -13.15
C LEU A 136 -6.64 -24.10 -13.36
N THR A 137 -7.10 -23.39 -12.33
CA THR A 137 -8.29 -22.55 -12.39
C THR A 137 -7.90 -21.11 -12.62
N LYS A 138 -8.60 -20.41 -13.52
CA LYS A 138 -8.34 -18.99 -13.77
C LYS A 138 -8.61 -18.14 -12.53
N PRO A 139 -7.78 -17.10 -12.24
CA PRO A 139 -7.95 -16.22 -11.08
C PRO A 139 -9.36 -15.63 -10.97
N GLN A 140 -9.95 -15.20 -12.07
CA GLN A 140 -11.31 -14.64 -12.11
C GLN A 140 -12.37 -15.61 -11.59
N VAL A 141 -12.23 -16.90 -11.93
CA VAL A 141 -13.15 -17.96 -11.46
C VAL A 141 -12.96 -18.21 -9.97
N ILE A 142 -11.70 -18.27 -9.52
CA ILE A 142 -11.37 -18.46 -8.09
C ILE A 142 -11.97 -17.35 -7.25
N VAL A 143 -11.77 -16.11 -7.69
CA VAL A 143 -12.26 -14.93 -6.96
C VAL A 143 -13.79 -14.93 -6.90
N LYS A 144 -14.48 -15.17 -8.01
CA LYS A 144 -15.95 -15.25 -8.04
C LYS A 144 -16.47 -16.32 -7.07
N LYS A 145 -15.94 -17.52 -7.14
CA LYS A 145 -16.34 -18.62 -6.24
C LYS A 145 -15.95 -18.37 -4.78
N GLY A 146 -14.82 -17.73 -4.55
CA GLY A 146 -14.42 -17.34 -3.20
C GLY A 146 -15.36 -16.32 -2.57
N LEU A 147 -15.89 -15.36 -3.35
CA LEU A 147 -16.90 -14.43 -2.87
C LEU A 147 -18.25 -15.13 -2.57
N GLU A 148 -18.67 -16.07 -3.42
CA GLU A 148 -19.85 -16.90 -3.17
C GLU A 148 -19.69 -17.69 -1.87
N TYR A 149 -18.53 -18.33 -1.70
CA TYR A 149 -18.19 -19.08 -0.48
C TYR A 149 -18.19 -18.20 0.77
N ALA A 150 -17.58 -17.01 0.71
CA ALA A 150 -17.60 -16.07 1.84
C ALA A 150 -19.03 -15.72 2.26
N LYS A 151 -19.90 -15.48 1.27
CA LYS A 151 -21.31 -15.15 1.50
C LYS A 151 -22.07 -16.30 2.16
N GLU A 152 -21.89 -17.53 1.68
CA GLU A 152 -22.50 -18.74 2.25
C GLU A 152 -22.07 -19.00 3.70
N LYS A 153 -20.80 -18.73 4.01
CA LYS A 153 -20.23 -18.89 5.35
C LYS A 153 -20.48 -17.71 6.30
N GLY A 154 -21.11 -16.63 5.82
CA GLY A 154 -21.34 -15.43 6.62
C GLY A 154 -20.05 -14.71 7.01
N LEU A 155 -19.01 -14.81 6.16
CA LEU A 155 -17.76 -14.06 6.30
C LEU A 155 -17.97 -12.66 5.73
N ASN A 156 -17.49 -11.65 6.41
CA ASN A 156 -17.80 -10.25 6.09
C ASN A 156 -16.59 -9.42 5.69
N LEU A 157 -15.42 -10.04 5.55
CA LEU A 157 -14.21 -9.43 5.03
C LEU A 157 -13.52 -10.42 4.09
N VAL A 158 -13.22 -9.98 2.87
CA VAL A 158 -12.47 -10.79 1.90
C VAL A 158 -11.21 -10.03 1.50
N LEU A 159 -10.05 -10.70 1.61
CA LEU A 159 -8.78 -10.18 1.12
C LEU A 159 -8.30 -11.09 -0.03
N ILE A 160 -7.98 -10.50 -1.17
CA ILE A 160 -7.59 -11.23 -2.37
C ILE A 160 -6.09 -11.04 -2.61
N ASP A 161 -5.34 -12.15 -2.55
CA ASP A 161 -3.91 -12.20 -2.90
C ASP A 161 -3.78 -12.45 -4.41
N THR A 162 -3.37 -11.44 -5.16
CA THR A 162 -3.25 -11.51 -6.61
C THR A 162 -1.84 -11.89 -7.07
N ALA A 163 -1.74 -12.32 -8.30
CA ALA A 163 -0.45 -12.52 -8.94
C ALA A 163 0.40 -11.25 -8.97
N GLY A 164 1.71 -11.43 -8.97
CA GLY A 164 2.67 -10.37 -9.24
C GLY A 164 3.71 -10.87 -10.23
N ARG A 165 4.14 -10.00 -11.13
CA ARG A 165 5.24 -10.27 -12.05
C ARG A 165 6.44 -9.39 -11.73
N LEU A 166 7.60 -9.72 -12.30
CA LEU A 166 8.84 -8.96 -12.08
C LEU A 166 8.76 -7.53 -12.62
N ALA A 167 7.97 -7.33 -13.66
CA ALA A 167 7.68 -6.02 -14.24
C ALA A 167 6.19 -5.90 -14.56
N ILE A 168 5.73 -4.66 -14.72
CA ILE A 168 4.37 -4.38 -15.14
C ILE A 168 4.25 -4.73 -16.63
N ASP A 169 3.35 -5.64 -16.96
CA ASP A 169 2.99 -6.01 -18.32
C ASP A 169 1.48 -5.91 -18.56
N GLU A 170 1.07 -5.82 -19.82
CA GLU A 170 -0.34 -5.68 -20.17
C GLU A 170 -1.19 -6.89 -19.74
N PRO A 171 -0.74 -8.15 -19.87
CA PRO A 171 -1.51 -9.30 -19.39
C PRO A 171 -1.82 -9.26 -17.89
N LEU A 172 -0.85 -8.86 -17.06
CA LEU A 172 -1.07 -8.69 -15.62
C LEU A 172 -2.11 -7.61 -15.34
N MET A 173 -1.96 -6.46 -15.99
CA MET A 173 -2.88 -5.34 -15.76
C MET A 173 -4.29 -5.66 -16.21
N GLN A 174 -4.45 -6.36 -17.34
CA GLN A 174 -5.75 -6.81 -17.82
C GLN A 174 -6.42 -7.78 -16.84
N GLU A 175 -5.68 -8.75 -16.32
CA GLU A 175 -6.17 -9.69 -15.30
C GLU A 175 -6.66 -8.95 -14.04
N LEU A 176 -5.88 -7.99 -13.55
CA LEU A 176 -6.24 -7.20 -12.38
C LEU A 176 -7.48 -6.32 -12.62
N VAL A 177 -7.61 -5.74 -13.81
CA VAL A 177 -8.81 -4.97 -14.22
C VAL A 177 -10.04 -5.86 -14.25
N GLU A 178 -9.93 -7.09 -14.77
CA GLU A 178 -11.02 -8.06 -14.78
C GLU A 178 -11.42 -8.46 -13.35
N ILE A 179 -10.44 -8.74 -12.48
CA ILE A 179 -10.71 -9.05 -11.06
C ILE A 179 -11.37 -7.85 -10.37
N LYS A 180 -10.89 -6.63 -10.59
CA LYS A 180 -11.54 -5.39 -10.08
C LYS A 180 -12.99 -5.32 -10.52
N GLY A 181 -13.28 -5.57 -11.80
CA GLY A 181 -14.64 -5.55 -12.35
C GLY A 181 -15.58 -6.59 -11.74
N ILE A 182 -15.07 -7.79 -11.43
CA ILE A 182 -15.83 -8.87 -10.79
C ILE A 182 -16.12 -8.56 -9.32
N THR A 183 -15.14 -8.00 -8.61
CA THR A 183 -15.19 -7.87 -7.15
C THR A 183 -15.79 -6.55 -6.68
N ASN A 184 -15.68 -5.50 -7.50
CA ASN A 184 -15.98 -4.12 -7.11
C ASN A 184 -15.45 -3.83 -5.69
N PRO A 185 -14.12 -3.87 -5.48
CA PRO A 185 -13.52 -3.83 -4.16
C PRO A 185 -13.73 -2.49 -3.46
N ASP A 186 -13.81 -2.52 -2.14
CA ASP A 186 -13.87 -1.30 -1.32
C ASP A 186 -12.49 -0.64 -1.20
N GLU A 187 -11.44 -1.46 -1.29
CA GLU A 187 -10.04 -1.02 -1.27
C GLU A 187 -9.21 -1.80 -2.30
N ILE A 188 -8.34 -1.08 -2.98
CA ILE A 188 -7.27 -1.65 -3.81
C ILE A 188 -5.94 -1.17 -3.25
N LEU A 189 -5.22 -2.06 -2.57
CA LEU A 189 -3.99 -1.75 -1.88
C LEU A 189 -2.78 -2.25 -2.67
N LEU A 190 -1.93 -1.33 -3.07
CA LEU A 190 -0.65 -1.64 -3.73
C LEU A 190 0.42 -1.95 -2.67
N THR A 191 1.02 -3.13 -2.72
CA THR A 191 2.22 -3.42 -1.92
C THR A 191 3.45 -2.90 -2.63
N VAL A 192 4.22 -2.08 -1.94
CA VAL A 192 5.45 -1.47 -2.43
C VAL A 192 6.59 -1.81 -1.48
N ASP A 193 7.67 -2.35 -2.02
CA ASP A 193 8.90 -2.56 -1.29
C ASP A 193 9.58 -1.20 -1.03
N ALA A 194 9.75 -0.85 0.23
CA ALA A 194 10.37 0.42 0.63
C ALA A 194 11.82 0.56 0.15
N MET A 195 12.48 -0.56 -0.20
CA MET A 195 13.85 -0.56 -0.75
C MET A 195 13.91 -0.16 -2.23
N THR A 196 12.79 -0.11 -2.95
CA THR A 196 12.78 0.24 -4.38
C THR A 196 12.99 1.74 -4.64
N GLY A 197 12.99 2.56 -3.59
CA GLY A 197 13.30 3.98 -3.70
C GLY A 197 12.39 4.70 -4.70
N GLN A 198 13.00 5.42 -5.65
CA GLN A 198 12.28 6.23 -6.64
C GLN A 198 11.44 5.43 -7.63
N ASP A 199 11.79 4.18 -7.91
CA ASP A 199 11.01 3.32 -8.80
C ASP A 199 9.63 3.00 -8.23
N ALA A 200 9.48 3.07 -6.91
CA ALA A 200 8.19 2.92 -6.24
C ALA A 200 7.11 3.90 -6.74
N VAL A 201 7.51 5.12 -7.06
CA VAL A 201 6.61 6.17 -7.59
C VAL A 201 6.07 5.77 -8.97
N ASN A 202 6.95 5.32 -9.86
CA ASN A 202 6.56 4.90 -11.22
C ASN A 202 5.61 3.72 -11.17
N VAL A 203 5.89 2.75 -10.29
CA VAL A 203 5.01 1.59 -10.06
C VAL A 203 3.66 2.05 -9.55
N ALA A 204 3.62 2.90 -8.51
CA ALA A 204 2.38 3.42 -7.95
C ALA A 204 1.54 4.19 -8.97
N GLN A 205 2.15 5.05 -9.77
CA GLN A 205 1.48 5.81 -10.83
C GLN A 205 0.85 4.88 -11.88
N THR A 206 1.59 3.87 -12.35
CA THR A 206 1.09 2.94 -13.36
C THR A 206 -0.09 2.11 -12.84
N PHE A 207 0.01 1.58 -11.62
CA PHE A 207 -1.09 0.86 -10.98
C PHE A 207 -2.30 1.77 -10.73
N HIS A 208 -2.07 3.03 -10.32
CA HIS A 208 -3.14 3.98 -10.09
C HIS A 208 -3.90 4.33 -11.38
N GLN A 209 -3.19 4.59 -12.48
CA GLN A 209 -3.80 4.89 -13.77
C GLN A 209 -4.70 3.77 -14.31
N LYS A 210 -4.36 2.50 -14.02
CA LYS A 210 -5.11 1.33 -14.53
C LYS A 210 -6.18 0.83 -13.55
N LEU A 211 -5.95 0.95 -12.26
CA LEU A 211 -6.77 0.31 -11.22
C LEU A 211 -7.40 1.28 -10.23
N ASP A 212 -7.06 2.57 -10.24
CA ASP A 212 -7.48 3.55 -9.22
C ASP A 212 -7.19 3.04 -7.80
N ILE A 213 -5.92 2.70 -7.53
CA ILE A 213 -5.52 2.23 -6.20
C ILE A 213 -5.94 3.23 -5.13
N THR A 214 -6.42 2.73 -3.99
CA THR A 214 -6.94 3.53 -2.88
C THR A 214 -5.90 3.78 -1.80
N GLY A 215 -4.85 2.96 -1.76
CA GLY A 215 -3.76 3.09 -0.80
C GLY A 215 -2.56 2.21 -1.13
N CYS A 216 -1.49 2.40 -0.35
CA CYS A 216 -0.27 1.62 -0.46
C CYS A 216 0.10 0.95 0.87
N LEU A 217 0.60 -0.26 0.79
CA LEU A 217 1.23 -0.99 1.88
C LEU A 217 2.75 -0.97 1.67
N LEU A 218 3.44 -0.18 2.46
CA LEU A 218 4.89 -0.16 2.45
C LEU A 218 5.43 -1.36 3.22
N THR A 219 6.27 -2.13 2.56
CA THR A 219 6.84 -3.37 3.09
C THR A 219 8.34 -3.22 3.33
N LYS A 220 8.92 -4.09 4.14
CA LYS A 220 10.36 -4.13 4.43
C LYS A 220 10.92 -2.83 5.03
N LEU A 221 10.09 -2.11 5.78
CA LEU A 221 10.54 -0.91 6.53
C LEU A 221 11.51 -1.22 7.68
N ASP A 222 11.65 -2.49 8.02
CA ASP A 222 12.62 -3.05 8.97
C ASP A 222 14.02 -3.28 8.36
N SER A 223 14.21 -2.98 7.07
CA SER A 223 15.49 -3.00 6.38
C SER A 223 16.26 -1.67 6.53
N ASP A 224 17.42 -1.56 5.89
CA ASP A 224 18.27 -0.35 5.93
C ASP A 224 17.70 0.85 5.15
N THR A 225 16.45 0.81 4.72
CA THR A 225 15.80 1.92 4.02
C THR A 225 15.46 3.07 4.98
N ARG A 226 15.66 4.29 4.52
CA ARG A 226 15.25 5.50 5.25
C ARG A 226 13.80 5.89 5.02
N GLY A 227 13.06 5.11 4.21
CA GLY A 227 11.62 5.25 4.02
C GLY A 227 11.18 6.42 3.13
N GLY A 228 12.06 7.05 2.38
CA GLY A 228 11.74 8.16 1.49
C GLY A 228 10.72 7.84 0.39
N ALA A 229 10.58 6.56 0.03
CA ALA A 229 9.53 6.08 -0.86
C ALA A 229 8.12 6.43 -0.34
N ALA A 230 7.91 6.45 0.99
CA ALA A 230 6.63 6.82 1.59
C ALA A 230 6.19 8.24 1.23
N LEU A 231 7.11 9.20 1.39
CA LEU A 231 6.87 10.60 1.03
C LEU A 231 6.58 10.74 -0.47
N SER A 232 7.33 10.00 -1.28
CA SER A 232 7.22 10.08 -2.74
C SER A 232 5.91 9.49 -3.28
N ILE A 233 5.41 8.42 -2.66
CA ILE A 233 4.13 7.80 -3.06
C ILE A 233 2.95 8.63 -2.58
N ARG A 234 3.05 9.24 -1.41
CA ARG A 234 1.98 10.06 -0.83
C ARG A 234 1.73 11.34 -1.63
N TYR A 235 2.80 11.97 -2.13
CA TYR A 235 2.74 13.18 -2.95
C TYR A 235 2.03 12.95 -4.29
#